data_ce84c231d1b7af736d5977766708ca37
#
_entry.id   ce84c231d1b7af736d5977766708ca37
#
_cell.length_a   1.000
_cell.length_b   1.000
_cell.length_c   1.000
_cell.angle_alpha   90.00
_cell.angle_beta   90.00
_cell.angle_gamma   90.00
#
_symmetry.space_group_name_H-M   'P 1'
#
loop_
_entity.id
_entity.type
_entity.pdbx_description
1 polymer ?
#
loop_
_entity_poly.entity_id
_entity_poly.type
_entity_poly.pdbx_seq_one_letter_code
_entity_poly.pdbx_strand_id
1 'polypeptide(L)' 'MEFIMALHMRDQLISALSAPAPGEIEKHKANVEVYLEHPAGIGEHSDITEAIGVELDKISRYHDQLEVINHYFKKR' A
#
# COMPACT_ATOMS: atom_id res chain seq x y z
N MET A 1 6.62 -2.39 34.96
CA MET A 1 5.33 -2.68 34.34
C MET A 1 4.98 -1.70 33.25
N GLU A 2 5.11 -0.41 33.53
CA GLU A 2 4.75 0.58 32.54
C GLU A 2 5.62 0.49 31.30
N PHE A 3 6.90 0.18 31.51
CA PHE A 3 7.81 0.05 30.38
C PHE A 3 7.36 -1.06 29.42
N ILE A 4 6.95 -2.20 29.99
CA ILE A 4 6.52 -3.32 29.17
C ILE A 4 5.23 -2.99 28.44
N MET A 5 4.32 -2.30 29.11
CA MET A 5 3.07 -1.91 28.47
C MET A 5 3.31 -0.94 27.33
N ALA A 6 4.26 -0.03 27.52
CA ALA A 6 4.58 0.92 26.46
C ALA A 6 5.14 0.22 25.23
N LEU A 7 5.99 -0.79 25.43
CA LEU A 7 6.52 -1.56 24.30
C LEU A 7 5.43 -2.34 23.59
N HIS A 8 4.53 -2.93 24.37
CA HIS A 8 3.43 -3.68 23.78
C HIS A 8 2.54 -2.76 22.95
N MET A 9 2.24 -1.59 23.49
CA MET A 9 1.41 -0.63 22.78
C MET A 9 2.09 -0.14 21.52
N ARG A 10 3.38 0.09 21.58
CA ARG A 10 4.15 0.47 20.42
C ARG A 10 4.04 -0.57 19.32
N ASP A 11 4.20 -1.83 19.68
CA ASP A 11 4.13 -2.92 18.71
C ASP A 11 2.74 -3.01 18.10
N GLN A 12 1.71 -2.81 18.89
CA GLN A 12 0.36 -2.81 18.38
C GLN A 12 0.11 -1.68 17.39
N LEU A 13 0.65 -0.51 17.68
CA LEU A 13 0.48 0.62 16.79
C LEU A 13 1.21 0.40 15.46
N ILE A 14 2.43 -0.12 15.54
CA ILE A 14 3.18 -0.44 14.34
C ILE A 14 2.45 -1.48 13.49
N SER A 15 1.92 -2.49 14.15
CA SER A 15 1.16 -3.53 13.45
C SER A 15 -0.07 -2.95 12.77
N ALA A 16 -0.80 -2.09 13.48
CA ALA A 16 -2.01 -1.48 12.94
C ALA A 16 -1.69 -0.58 11.74
N LEU A 17 -0.57 0.15 11.84
CA LEU A 17 -0.18 1.03 10.75
C LEU A 17 0.27 0.25 9.52
N SER A 18 0.84 -0.93 9.74
CA SER A 18 1.34 -1.76 8.64
C SER A 18 0.25 -2.58 7.97
N ALA A 19 -0.78 -2.94 8.72
CA ALA A 19 -1.73 -3.96 8.29
C ALA A 19 -2.47 -3.65 6.99
N PRO A 20 -2.93 -2.42 6.75
CA PRO A 20 -3.70 -2.17 5.52
C PRO A 20 -2.87 -2.20 4.26
N ALA A 21 -1.57 -1.94 4.36
CA ALA A 21 -0.77 -1.70 3.16
C ALA A 21 -0.70 -2.91 2.23
N PRO A 22 -0.45 -4.14 2.71
CA PRO A 22 -0.39 -5.26 1.76
C PRO A 22 -1.68 -5.45 0.98
N GLY A 23 -2.82 -5.29 1.63
CA GLY A 23 -4.11 -5.42 0.96
C GLY A 23 -4.34 -4.34 -0.08
N GLU A 24 -3.96 -3.10 0.26
CA GLU A 24 -4.10 -2.00 -0.67
C GLU A 24 -3.17 -2.18 -1.87
N ILE A 25 -1.96 -2.65 -1.62
CA ILE A 25 -1.04 -2.91 -2.71
C ILE A 25 -1.62 -3.95 -3.67
N GLU A 26 -2.14 -5.06 -3.12
CA GLU A 26 -2.71 -6.10 -3.97
C GLU A 26 -3.92 -5.60 -4.74
N LYS A 27 -4.75 -4.78 -4.10
CA LYS A 27 -5.91 -4.23 -4.78
C LYS A 27 -5.51 -3.39 -5.98
N HIS A 28 -4.56 -2.50 -5.80
CA HIS A 28 -4.17 -1.62 -6.88
C HIS A 28 -3.35 -2.33 -7.94
N LYS A 29 -2.61 -3.38 -7.56
CA LYS A 29 -1.96 -4.24 -8.54
C LYS A 29 -2.99 -4.92 -9.44
N ALA A 30 -4.07 -5.42 -8.83
CA ALA A 30 -5.12 -6.05 -9.60
C ALA A 30 -5.76 -5.06 -10.57
N ASN A 31 -5.95 -3.81 -10.13
CA ASN A 31 -6.49 -2.79 -11.02
C ASN A 31 -5.58 -2.55 -12.22
N VAL A 32 -4.28 -2.50 -11.99
CA VAL A 32 -3.33 -2.32 -13.08
C VAL A 32 -3.43 -3.48 -14.07
N GLU A 33 -3.53 -4.71 -13.56
CA GLU A 33 -3.63 -5.86 -14.44
C GLU A 33 -4.88 -5.82 -15.30
N VAL A 34 -5.99 -5.38 -14.73
CA VAL A 34 -7.22 -5.25 -15.50
C VAL A 34 -7.04 -4.25 -16.64
N TYR A 35 -6.43 -3.11 -16.34
CA TYR A 35 -6.19 -2.10 -17.38
C TYR A 35 -5.26 -2.62 -18.45
N LEU A 36 -4.23 -3.37 -18.06
CA LEU A 36 -3.27 -3.89 -19.03
C LEU A 36 -3.89 -4.92 -19.94
N GLU A 37 -4.79 -5.75 -19.41
CA GLU A 37 -5.37 -6.83 -20.19
C GLU A 37 -6.54 -6.38 -21.04
N HIS A 38 -7.24 -5.34 -20.62
CA HIS A 38 -8.44 -4.91 -21.31
C HIS A 38 -8.46 -3.39 -21.48
N PRO A 39 -7.47 -2.84 -22.16
CA PRO A 39 -7.42 -1.39 -22.28
C PRO A 39 -8.62 -0.80 -23.00
N ALA A 40 -9.15 -1.53 -23.98
CA ALA A 40 -10.29 -1.04 -24.73
C ALA A 40 -11.59 -1.07 -23.94
N GLY A 41 -11.61 -1.81 -22.85
CA GLY A 41 -12.81 -1.93 -22.05
C GLY A 41 -12.93 -0.96 -20.91
N ILE A 42 -12.07 0.03 -20.86
CA ILE A 42 -12.04 0.95 -19.75
C ILE A 42 -13.05 2.10 -19.94
N GLY A 43 -13.89 1.98 -20.87
CA GLY A 43 -14.89 2.96 -21.08
C GLY A 43 -14.43 4.01 -22.05
N GLU A 44 -15.00 5.16 -21.94
CA GLU A 44 -14.81 6.18 -22.93
C GLU A 44 -13.58 6.99 -22.74
N HIS A 45 -12.90 6.75 -21.64
CA HIS A 45 -11.72 7.51 -21.38
C HIS A 45 -10.60 6.99 -22.20
N SER A 46 -10.01 7.85 -22.89
CA SER A 46 -8.97 7.46 -23.78
C SER A 46 -7.64 7.33 -23.11
N ASP A 47 -7.47 7.84 -21.92
CA ASP A 47 -6.14 7.87 -21.32
C ASP A 47 -5.96 6.73 -20.32
N ILE A 48 -5.76 5.56 -20.87
CA ILE A 48 -5.48 4.37 -20.06
C ILE A 48 -4.17 4.50 -19.32
N THR A 49 -3.21 5.21 -19.92
CA THR A 49 -1.92 5.42 -19.30
C THR A 49 -2.06 6.23 -18.03
N GLU A 50 -2.88 7.24 -18.08
CA GLU A 50 -3.12 8.05 -16.89
C GLU A 50 -3.80 7.23 -15.80
N ALA A 51 -4.76 6.40 -16.17
CA ALA A 51 -5.46 5.56 -15.21
C ALA A 51 -4.49 4.61 -14.51
N ILE A 52 -3.60 4.00 -15.28
CA ILE A 52 -2.60 3.11 -14.70
C ILE A 52 -1.67 3.89 -13.79
N GLY A 53 -1.29 5.11 -14.20
CA GLY A 53 -0.42 5.95 -13.38
C GLY A 53 -1.00 6.24 -12.01
N VAL A 54 -2.30 6.49 -11.95
CA VAL A 54 -2.97 6.71 -10.66
C VAL A 54 -2.83 5.50 -9.77
N GLU A 55 -3.02 4.30 -10.33
CA GLU A 55 -2.87 3.08 -9.55
C GLU A 55 -1.44 2.88 -9.09
N LEU A 56 -0.49 3.16 -9.95
CA LEU A 56 0.93 3.02 -9.59
C LEU A 56 1.31 3.96 -8.44
N ASP A 57 0.76 5.17 -8.44
CA ASP A 57 1.00 6.09 -7.35
C ASP A 57 0.52 5.54 -6.02
N LYS A 58 -0.63 4.88 -6.03
CA LYS A 58 -1.17 4.31 -4.81
C LYS A 58 -0.33 3.14 -4.33
N ILE A 59 0.11 2.29 -5.24
CA ILE A 59 1.00 1.19 -4.89
C ILE A 59 2.28 1.73 -4.26
N SER A 60 2.87 2.74 -4.89
CA SER A 60 4.11 3.33 -4.40
C SER A 60 3.95 3.90 -3.01
N ARG A 61 2.85 4.57 -2.77
CA ARG A 61 2.60 5.18 -1.47
C ARG A 61 2.58 4.15 -0.36
N TYR A 62 1.83 3.07 -0.55
CA TYR A 62 1.75 2.03 0.47
C TYR A 62 3.05 1.26 0.59
N HIS A 63 3.69 1.00 -0.53
CA HIS A 63 4.97 0.31 -0.54
C HIS A 63 6.01 1.12 0.24
N ASP A 64 6.09 2.42 -0.03
CA ASP A 64 7.04 3.28 0.66
C ASP A 64 6.76 3.34 2.14
N GLN A 65 5.49 3.42 2.53
CA GLN A 65 5.15 3.46 3.95
C GLN A 65 5.63 2.19 4.66
N LEU A 66 5.43 1.05 4.03
CA LEU A 66 5.90 -0.20 4.62
C LEU A 66 7.41 -0.20 4.77
N GLU A 67 8.11 0.28 3.76
CA GLU A 67 9.56 0.33 3.83
C GLU A 67 10.05 1.25 4.93
N VAL A 68 9.39 2.39 5.07
CA VAL A 68 9.73 3.34 6.13
C VAL A 68 9.51 2.70 7.50
N ILE A 69 8.37 2.06 7.68
CA ILE A 69 8.07 1.41 8.94
C ILE A 69 9.09 0.32 9.24
N ASN A 70 9.37 -0.51 8.26
CA ASN A 70 10.29 -1.63 8.46
C ASN A 70 11.71 -1.16 8.73
N HIS A 71 12.12 -0.12 8.03
CA HIS A 71 13.50 0.36 8.14
C HIS A 71 13.74 1.11 9.44
N TYR A 72 12.81 1.94 9.85
CA TYR A 72 13.05 2.86 10.93
C TYR A 72 12.39 2.46 12.25
N PHE A 73 11.30 1.71 12.21
CA PHE A 73 10.49 1.54 13.39
C PHE A 73 10.29 0.11 13.84
N LYS A 74 10.54 -0.87 12.98
CA LYS A 74 10.39 -2.27 13.39
C LYS A 74 11.66 -2.87 13.94
N LYS A 75 12.76 -2.24 13.71
CA LYS A 75 14.03 -2.77 14.20
C LYS A 75 14.18 -2.54 15.68
N ARG A 76 14.91 -3.40 16.30
CA ARG A 76 15.12 -3.33 17.71
C ARG A 76 16.56 -3.22 18.03
#